data_8706a9882911a04300acc23b986dd233
#
_entry.id   8706a9882911a04300acc23b986dd233
#
_cell.length_a   1.000
_cell.length_b   1.000
_cell.length_c   1.000
_cell.angle_alpha   90.00
_cell.angle_beta   90.00
_cell.angle_gamma   90.00
#
_symmetry.space_group_name_H-M   'P 1'
#
loop_
_entity.id
_entity.type
_entity.pdbx_description
1 polymer ?
#
loop_
_entity_poly.entity_id
_entity_poly.type
_entity_poly.pdbx_seq_one_letter_code
_entity_poly.pdbx_strand_id
1 'polypeptide(L)' 'MWEKIEFNNGVFSDRLKVHGGWIVRSFADTSASQGIPINQIFISDQNHEWKLH' A
#
# COMPACT_ATOMS: atom_id res chain seq x y z
N MET A 1 1.38 -11.61 0.21
CA MET A 1 2.50 -10.82 0.74
C MET A 1 2.38 -9.37 0.31
N TRP A 2 2.67 -8.45 1.22
CA TRP A 2 2.58 -7.03 0.89
C TRP A 2 3.77 -6.60 0.06
N GLU A 3 3.51 -5.76 -0.93
CA GLU A 3 4.55 -5.22 -1.80
C GLU A 3 4.65 -3.73 -1.56
N LYS A 4 5.86 -3.26 -1.26
CA LYS A 4 6.08 -1.83 -1.04
C LYS A 4 5.90 -1.08 -2.35
N ILE A 5 5.11 0.00 -2.30
CA ILE A 5 4.89 0.83 -3.48
C ILE A 5 5.85 2.00 -3.48
N GLU A 6 5.89 2.75 -2.38
CA GLU A 6 6.58 4.02 -2.40
C GLU A 6 6.84 4.51 -0.99
N PHE A 7 7.92 5.26 -0.82
CA PHE A 7 8.20 5.99 0.40
C PHE A 7 8.51 7.43 0.02
N ASN A 8 7.78 8.38 0.59
CA ASN A 8 7.96 9.77 0.23
C ASN A 8 7.53 10.67 1.40
N ASN A 9 8.43 11.55 1.85
CA ASN A 9 8.12 12.54 2.89
C ASN A 9 7.57 11.93 4.17
N GLY A 10 8.11 10.81 4.58
CA GLY A 10 7.66 10.16 5.80
C GLY A 10 6.37 9.38 5.66
N VAL A 11 5.90 9.20 4.44
CA VAL A 11 4.71 8.40 4.16
C VAL A 11 5.12 7.27 3.23
N PHE A 12 4.73 6.06 3.58
CA PHE A 12 4.99 4.93 2.69
C PHE A 12 3.70 4.15 2.46
N SER A 13 3.68 3.43 1.35
CA SER A 13 2.50 2.68 0.93
C SER A 13 2.90 1.29 0.51
N ASP A 14 2.01 0.34 0.70
CA ASP A 14 2.19 -1.00 0.18
C ASP A 14 0.85 -1.52 -0.33
N ARG A 15 0.90 -2.63 -1.03
CA ARG A 15 -0.29 -3.23 -1.60
C ARG A 15 -0.28 -4.73 -1.36
N LEU A 16 -1.46 -5.30 -1.29
CA LEU A 16 -1.65 -6.73 -1.15
C LEU A 16 -2.53 -7.22 -2.28
N LYS A 17 -2.05 -8.22 -2.98
CA LYS A 17 -2.81 -8.85 -4.05
C LYS A 17 -3.96 -9.65 -3.45
N VAL A 18 -5.17 -9.36 -3.85
CA VAL A 18 -6.35 -10.06 -3.38
C VAL A 18 -7.22 -10.41 -4.57
N HIS A 19 -8.23 -11.22 -4.33
CA HIS A 19 -9.16 -11.60 -5.38
C HIS A 19 -9.85 -10.35 -5.92
N GLY A 20 -9.75 -10.13 -7.21
CA GLY A 20 -10.41 -9.01 -7.85
C GLY A 20 -9.65 -7.71 -7.82
N GLY A 21 -8.47 -7.66 -7.21
CA GLY A 21 -7.73 -6.41 -7.22
C GLY A 21 -6.64 -6.35 -6.17
N TRP A 22 -6.53 -5.20 -5.53
CA TRP A 22 -5.46 -4.91 -4.59
C TRP A 22 -6.01 -4.16 -3.39
N ILE A 23 -5.47 -4.44 -2.24
CA ILE A 23 -5.67 -3.59 -1.07
C ILE A 23 -4.42 -2.75 -0.92
N VAL A 24 -4.60 -1.43 -0.91
CA VAL A 24 -3.50 -0.48 -0.78
C VAL A 24 -3.66 0.25 0.54
N ARG A 25 -2.59 0.36 1.28
CA ARG A 25 -2.62 1.09 2.53
C ARG A 25 -1.44 2.05 2.60
N SER A 26 -1.65 3.13 3.31
CA SER A 26 -0.64 4.16 3.50
C SER A 26 -0.38 4.32 4.99
N PHE A 27 0.86 4.59 5.33
CA PHE A 27 1.30 4.73 6.70
C PHE A 27 2.09 6.00 6.87
N ALA A 28 1.92 6.66 8.00
CA ALA A 28 2.82 7.73 8.38
C ALA A 28 3.98 7.12 9.14
N ASP A 29 5.20 7.43 8.70
CA ASP A 29 6.40 6.97 9.38
C ASP A 29 6.70 7.93 10.51
N THR A 30 6.54 7.49 11.74
CA THR A 30 6.82 8.32 12.91
C THR A 30 7.97 7.71 13.68
N SER A 31 8.72 8.55 14.35
CA SER A 31 9.86 8.08 15.12
C SER A 31 9.45 7.29 16.35
N ALA A 32 8.22 7.42 16.78
CA ALA A 32 7.77 6.80 18.00
C ALA A 32 7.09 5.45 17.78
N SER A 33 6.85 5.07 16.56
CA SER A 33 6.13 3.85 16.29
C SER A 33 6.56 3.24 14.98
N GLN A 34 5.98 2.10 14.68
CA GLN A 34 6.31 1.35 13.48
C GLN A 34 5.55 1.81 12.27
N GLY A 35 4.86 2.93 12.39
CA GLY A 35 4.04 3.44 11.32
C GLY A 35 2.58 3.41 11.74
N ILE A 36 1.89 4.49 11.49
CA ILE A 36 0.48 4.62 11.83
C ILE A 36 -0.31 4.55 10.54
N PRO A 37 -1.25 3.62 10.42
CA PRO A 37 -2.07 3.55 9.20
C PRO A 37 -2.85 4.83 9.01
N ILE A 38 -2.72 5.43 7.82
CA ILE A 38 -3.45 6.62 7.47
C ILE A 38 -4.70 6.24 6.71
N ASN A 39 -4.57 5.32 5.77
CA ASN A 39 -5.65 5.03 4.84
C ASN A 39 -5.49 3.64 4.28
N GLN A 40 -6.61 3.04 3.90
CA GLN A 40 -6.62 1.73 3.28
C GLN A 40 -7.78 1.71 2.29
N ILE A 41 -7.49 1.35 1.04
CA ILE A 41 -8.50 1.33 -0.01
C ILE A 41 -8.36 0.06 -0.83
N PHE A 42 -9.44 -0.30 -1.50
CA PHE A 42 -9.45 -1.39 -2.45
C PHE A 42 -9.42 -0.82 -3.86
N ILE A 43 -8.56 -1.37 -4.70
CA ILE A 43 -8.46 -0.99 -6.10
C ILE A 43 -8.84 -2.19 -6.94
N SER A 44 -9.86 -2.03 -7.76
CA SER A 44 -10.31 -3.09 -8.65
C SER A 44 -9.31 -3.27 -9.78
N ASP A 45 -8.81 -4.50 -9.92
CA ASP A 45 -7.86 -4.83 -10.98
C ASP A 45 -7.90 -6.33 -11.15
N GLN A 46 -8.90 -6.78 -11.87
CA GLN A 46 -9.25 -8.18 -11.93
C GLN A 46 -8.12 -9.07 -12.43
N ASN A 47 -7.31 -8.56 -13.34
CA ASN A 47 -6.20 -9.32 -13.91
C ASN A 47 -4.87 -8.99 -13.28
N HIS A 48 -4.88 -8.14 -12.25
CA HIS A 48 -3.66 -7.75 -11.54
C HIS A 48 -2.60 -7.21 -12.50
N GLU A 49 -3.02 -6.29 -13.35
CA GLU A 49 -2.15 -5.71 -14.37
C GLU A 49 -1.37 -4.52 -13.88
N TRP A 50 -1.67 -4.04 -12.69
CA TRP A 50 -0.98 -2.88 -12.13
C TRP A 50 0.47 -3.24 -11.83
N LYS A 51 1.38 -2.59 -12.55
CA LYS A 51 2.81 -2.81 -12.37
C LYS A 51 3.43 -1.60 -11.71
N LEU A 52 4.38 -1.85 -10.83
CA LEU A 52 5.03 -0.77 -10.10
C LEU A 52 6.15 -0.11 -10.92
N HIS A 53 6.60 -0.77 -11.96
CA HIS A 53 7.66 -0.22 -12.81
C HIS A 53 7.40 -0.53 -14.26
#